data_a986b397dae0183fa837dba1b7e7e7fd
#
_entry.id   a986b397dae0183fa837dba1b7e7e7fd
#
_cell.length_a   1.000
_cell.length_b   1.000
_cell.length_c   1.000
_cell.angle_alpha   90.00
_cell.angle_beta   90.00
_cell.angle_gamma   90.00
#
_symmetry.space_group_name_H-M   'P 1'
#
loop_
_entity.id
_entity.type
_entity.pdbx_description
1 polymer ?
#
loop_
_entity_poly.entity_id
_entity_poly.type
_entity_poly.pdbx_seq_one_letter_code
_entity_poly.pdbx_strand_id
1 'polypeptide(L)'
;MYNKLIINSLIKFIKENNGKVDKKSLIDLVQKKFSLVKDGKVYCCADFSIRFSSSKKKHMSNTVLALSKLQKYDKKPFFVCIVTPDTNYILLANTTFLKKISHSSKELRVDNIRGSFNGTDIMTQVNGLENAPSHFEELFAFHNETSFQENLERLVEATNGIVGREQKFEITQENKLKILSAVSLTCNFLKSTEYETLREDLDARVRSVQGEIAIASLIDNVNVRGRVIEYLITDNGSTLKDQIISALRGKTELPQFQTRDALGDYSRSFLKYQTETDIKTK
;
A
#
# COMPACT_ATOMS: atom_id res chain seq x y z
N MET A 1 -20.52 -7.27 8.79
CA MET A 1 -21.75 -8.05 8.44
C MET A 1 -21.63 -8.43 6.97
N TYR A 2 -22.05 -9.63 6.57
CA TYR A 2 -22.06 -10.09 5.17
C TYR A 2 -23.46 -9.83 4.57
N ASN A 3 -23.53 -8.96 3.57
CA ASN A 3 -24.78 -8.67 2.87
C ASN A 3 -24.85 -9.51 1.57
N LYS A 4 -25.47 -10.68 1.67
CA LYS A 4 -25.55 -11.66 0.58
C LYS A 4 -26.14 -11.10 -0.72
N LEU A 5 -27.15 -10.25 -0.62
CA LEU A 5 -27.81 -9.69 -1.84
C LEU A 5 -26.88 -8.76 -2.60
N ILE A 6 -26.20 -7.85 -1.89
CA ILE A 6 -25.29 -6.89 -2.50
C ILE A 6 -24.04 -7.62 -3.04
N ILE A 7 -23.50 -8.57 -2.30
CA ILE A 7 -22.32 -9.34 -2.74
C ILE A 7 -22.66 -10.20 -3.96
N ASN A 8 -23.80 -10.87 -3.98
CA ASN A 8 -24.23 -11.63 -5.16
C ASN A 8 -24.46 -10.73 -6.38
N SER A 9 -25.03 -9.53 -6.17
CA SER A 9 -25.16 -8.53 -7.23
C SER A 9 -23.82 -8.08 -7.79
N LEU A 10 -22.83 -7.85 -6.90
CA LEU A 10 -21.45 -7.52 -7.29
C LEU A 10 -20.83 -8.64 -8.14
N ILE A 11 -20.88 -9.87 -7.65
CA ILE A 11 -20.33 -11.04 -8.33
C ILE A 11 -20.96 -11.21 -9.71
N LYS A 12 -22.29 -11.16 -9.77
CA LYS A 12 -23.04 -11.25 -11.03
C LYS A 12 -22.60 -10.17 -12.01
N PHE A 13 -22.55 -8.91 -11.56
CA PHE A 13 -22.18 -7.79 -12.40
C PHE A 13 -20.76 -7.89 -12.95
N ILE A 14 -19.79 -8.31 -12.12
CA ILE A 14 -18.41 -8.50 -12.56
C ILE A 14 -18.32 -9.64 -13.59
N LYS A 15 -19.04 -10.75 -13.39
CA LYS A 15 -19.10 -11.88 -14.33
C LYS A 15 -19.74 -11.51 -15.67
N GLU A 16 -20.79 -10.70 -15.66
CA GLU A 16 -21.48 -10.21 -16.88
C GLU A 16 -20.55 -9.34 -17.75
N ASN A 17 -19.50 -8.81 -17.19
CA ASN A 17 -18.48 -7.99 -17.85
C ASN A 17 -17.19 -8.77 -18.19
N ASN A 18 -17.19 -10.10 -18.09
CA ASN A 18 -16.08 -10.94 -18.51
C ASN A 18 -15.72 -10.72 -19.96
N GLY A 19 -14.45 -10.43 -20.25
CA GLY A 19 -13.93 -10.24 -21.59
C GLY A 19 -14.50 -9.05 -22.37
N LYS A 20 -15.37 -8.24 -21.76
CA LYS A 20 -16.07 -7.14 -22.44
C LYS A 20 -15.40 -5.79 -22.25
N VAL A 21 -14.74 -5.59 -21.13
CA VAL A 21 -14.16 -4.30 -20.74
C VAL A 21 -12.79 -4.48 -20.08
N ASP A 22 -11.95 -3.48 -20.22
CA ASP A 22 -10.67 -3.43 -19.52
C ASP A 22 -10.84 -3.12 -18.02
N LYS A 23 -9.75 -3.20 -17.27
CA LYS A 23 -9.77 -2.94 -15.82
C LYS A 23 -10.30 -1.55 -15.49
N LYS A 24 -9.94 -0.51 -16.25
CA LYS A 24 -10.34 0.88 -15.96
C LYS A 24 -11.84 1.04 -16.14
N SER A 25 -12.35 0.59 -17.25
CA SER A 25 -13.78 0.62 -17.56
C SER A 25 -14.60 -0.20 -16.57
N LEU A 26 -14.10 -1.38 -16.16
CA LEU A 26 -14.77 -2.19 -15.14
C LEU A 26 -14.84 -1.46 -13.78
N ILE A 27 -13.77 -0.79 -13.38
CA ILE A 27 -13.75 0.01 -12.15
C ILE A 27 -14.83 1.08 -12.19
N ASP A 28 -14.90 1.86 -13.27
CA ASP A 28 -15.86 2.95 -13.44
C ASP A 28 -17.31 2.44 -13.38
N LEU A 29 -17.57 1.31 -14.04
CA LEU A 29 -18.89 0.66 -14.04
C LEU A 29 -19.28 0.17 -12.64
N VAL A 30 -18.38 -0.54 -11.95
CA VAL A 30 -18.65 -1.07 -10.60
C VAL A 30 -18.79 0.08 -9.59
N GLN A 31 -17.91 1.09 -9.68
CA GLN A 31 -17.97 2.26 -8.82
C GLN A 31 -19.31 2.98 -8.95
N LYS A 32 -19.77 3.21 -10.19
CA LYS A 32 -21.06 3.85 -10.44
C LYS A 32 -22.24 3.01 -9.94
N LYS A 33 -22.25 1.70 -10.24
CA LYS A 33 -23.35 0.82 -9.88
C LYS A 33 -23.54 0.66 -8.38
N PHE A 34 -22.44 0.57 -7.63
CA PHE A 34 -22.47 0.33 -6.18
C PHE A 34 -22.15 1.58 -5.35
N SER A 35 -22.08 2.75 -5.99
CA SER A 35 -21.76 4.05 -5.33
C SER A 35 -20.50 3.97 -4.48
N LEU A 36 -19.42 3.36 -5.02
CA LEU A 36 -18.20 3.12 -4.26
C LEU A 36 -17.39 4.40 -4.06
N VAL A 37 -16.91 4.59 -2.85
CA VAL A 37 -15.95 5.65 -2.51
C VAL A 37 -14.55 5.13 -2.72
N LYS A 38 -13.72 5.91 -3.41
CA LYS A 38 -12.32 5.58 -3.66
C LYS A 38 -11.45 5.99 -2.47
N ASP A 39 -10.66 5.06 -1.95
CA ASP A 39 -9.63 5.28 -0.93
C ASP A 39 -8.29 4.72 -1.44
N GLY A 40 -7.51 5.57 -2.09
CA GLY A 40 -6.28 5.17 -2.79
C GLY A 40 -6.56 4.20 -3.93
N LYS A 41 -6.16 2.94 -3.77
CA LYS A 41 -6.40 1.88 -4.77
C LYS A 41 -7.52 0.92 -4.34
N VAL A 42 -8.22 1.19 -3.25
CA VAL A 42 -9.37 0.43 -2.74
C VAL A 42 -10.64 1.22 -3.02
N TYR A 43 -11.69 0.53 -3.38
CA TYR A 43 -13.03 1.08 -3.58
C TYR A 43 -13.95 0.42 -2.56
N CYS A 44 -14.74 1.21 -1.84
CA CYS A 44 -15.53 0.70 -0.73
C CYS A 44 -16.93 1.33 -0.63
N CYS A 45 -17.86 0.55 -0.10
CA CYS A 45 -19.15 1.00 0.40
C CYS A 45 -19.36 0.48 1.84
N ALA A 46 -20.56 0.57 2.36
CA ALA A 46 -20.89 0.03 3.68
C ALA A 46 -20.67 -1.48 3.77
N ASP A 47 -21.05 -2.22 2.71
CA ASP A 47 -21.14 -3.68 2.71
C ASP A 47 -19.85 -4.41 2.36
N PHE A 48 -18.98 -3.80 1.52
CA PHE A 48 -17.73 -4.44 1.08
C PHE A 48 -16.64 -3.44 0.70
N SER A 49 -15.44 -3.95 0.56
CA SER A 49 -14.31 -3.27 -0.08
C SER A 49 -13.78 -4.11 -1.22
N ILE A 50 -13.31 -3.47 -2.28
CA ILE A 50 -12.79 -4.16 -3.46
C ILE A 50 -11.56 -3.46 -4.02
N ARG A 51 -10.58 -4.26 -4.46
CA ARG A 51 -9.42 -3.82 -5.20
C ARG A 51 -9.36 -4.52 -6.55
N PHE A 52 -9.07 -3.75 -7.59
CA PHE A 52 -8.92 -4.28 -8.94
C PHE A 52 -7.46 -4.41 -9.33
N SER A 53 -7.12 -5.52 -9.95
CA SER A 53 -5.82 -5.78 -10.56
C SER A 53 -6.02 -6.34 -11.94
N SER A 54 -5.07 -6.17 -12.84
CA SER A 54 -5.10 -6.77 -14.18
C SER A 54 -3.99 -7.80 -14.30
N SER A 55 -4.28 -8.88 -15.02
CA SER A 55 -3.31 -9.93 -15.32
C SER A 55 -3.62 -10.60 -16.65
N LYS A 56 -2.59 -11.19 -17.26
CA LYS A 56 -2.78 -12.09 -18.41
C LYS A 56 -3.23 -13.50 -17.98
N LYS A 57 -3.06 -13.84 -16.70
CA LYS A 57 -3.35 -15.18 -16.12
C LYS A 57 -4.06 -15.04 -14.78
N LYS A 58 -4.88 -16.01 -14.41
CA LYS A 58 -5.71 -16.04 -13.19
C LYS A 58 -5.00 -15.62 -11.89
N HIS A 59 -3.75 -15.98 -11.69
CA HIS A 59 -3.05 -15.80 -10.41
C HIS A 59 -1.81 -14.93 -10.48
N MET A 60 -1.61 -14.19 -11.56
CA MET A 60 -0.36 -13.46 -11.80
C MET A 60 -0.59 -11.95 -11.86
N SER A 61 -1.05 -11.35 -10.80
CA SER A 61 -1.14 -9.89 -10.72
C SER A 61 -0.26 -9.34 -9.60
N ASN A 62 0.60 -8.40 -9.92
CA ASN A 62 1.32 -7.63 -8.92
C ASN A 62 0.38 -6.58 -8.34
N THR A 63 -0.05 -6.81 -7.12
CA THR A 63 -0.91 -5.88 -6.39
C THR A 63 -0.24 -5.51 -5.09
N VAL A 64 0.02 -4.22 -4.91
CA VAL A 64 0.51 -3.71 -3.62
C VAL A 64 -0.70 -3.41 -2.75
N LEU A 65 -0.79 -4.06 -1.60
CA LEU A 65 -1.80 -3.82 -0.59
C LEU A 65 -1.11 -3.36 0.70
N ALA A 66 -1.44 -2.16 1.15
CA ALA A 66 -0.98 -1.69 2.45
C ALA A 66 -1.75 -2.40 3.56
N LEU A 67 -1.05 -2.92 4.56
CA LEU A 67 -1.66 -3.61 5.70
C LEU A 67 -2.63 -2.68 6.47
N SER A 68 -2.34 -1.38 6.51
CA SER A 68 -3.24 -0.36 7.06
C SER A 68 -4.61 -0.29 6.34
N LYS A 69 -4.65 -0.61 5.06
CA LYS A 69 -5.93 -0.70 4.32
C LYS A 69 -6.70 -1.97 4.66
N LEU A 70 -6.01 -3.09 4.81
CA LEU A 70 -6.62 -4.31 5.32
C LEU A 70 -7.20 -4.08 6.72
N GLN A 71 -6.43 -3.52 7.63
CA GLN A 71 -6.88 -3.21 8.98
C GLN A 71 -8.13 -2.32 8.97
N LYS A 72 -8.14 -1.28 8.15
CA LYS A 72 -9.27 -0.34 8.03
C LYS A 72 -10.56 -1.03 7.57
N TYR A 73 -10.44 -2.01 6.68
CA TYR A 73 -11.58 -2.63 6.01
C TYR A 73 -11.79 -4.11 6.36
N ASP A 74 -11.02 -4.68 7.29
CA ASP A 74 -11.05 -6.12 7.60
C ASP A 74 -12.35 -6.60 8.28
N LYS A 75 -13.13 -5.66 8.85
CA LYS A 75 -14.44 -5.96 9.48
C LYS A 75 -15.58 -6.19 8.48
N LYS A 76 -15.32 -6.09 7.19
CA LYS A 76 -16.27 -6.36 6.12
C LYS A 76 -15.58 -7.15 5.01
N PRO A 77 -16.34 -7.82 4.11
CA PRO A 77 -15.74 -8.54 3.00
C PRO A 77 -14.81 -7.64 2.19
N PHE A 78 -13.55 -8.07 2.05
CA PHE A 78 -12.56 -7.40 1.25
C PHE A 78 -12.24 -8.28 0.03
N PHE A 79 -12.61 -7.82 -1.15
CA PHE A 79 -12.41 -8.56 -2.39
C PHE A 79 -11.20 -8.07 -3.19
N VAL A 80 -10.57 -8.99 -3.90
CA VAL A 80 -9.66 -8.68 -5.00
C VAL A 80 -10.28 -9.19 -6.28
N CYS A 81 -10.48 -8.29 -7.23
CA CYS A 81 -10.90 -8.62 -8.58
C CYS A 81 -9.68 -8.62 -9.50
N ILE A 82 -9.36 -9.77 -10.09
CA ILE A 82 -8.31 -9.93 -11.09
C ILE A 82 -8.97 -9.94 -12.48
N VAL A 83 -8.77 -8.85 -13.20
CA VAL A 83 -9.28 -8.68 -14.56
C VAL A 83 -8.30 -9.31 -15.54
N THR A 84 -8.74 -10.31 -16.27
CA THR A 84 -7.98 -10.91 -17.37
C THR A 84 -8.68 -10.65 -18.71
N PRO A 85 -8.05 -10.93 -19.86
CA PRO A 85 -8.69 -10.72 -21.16
C PRO A 85 -10.05 -11.42 -21.33
N ASP A 86 -10.22 -12.58 -20.71
CA ASP A 86 -11.39 -13.43 -20.93
C ASP A 86 -12.33 -13.48 -19.73
N THR A 87 -11.78 -13.41 -18.51
CA THR A 87 -12.53 -13.70 -17.29
C THR A 87 -12.09 -12.81 -16.13
N ASN A 88 -13.04 -12.33 -15.35
CA ASN A 88 -12.78 -11.62 -14.12
C ASN A 88 -12.89 -12.59 -12.94
N TYR A 89 -11.80 -12.71 -12.16
CA TYR A 89 -11.75 -13.54 -10.98
C TYR A 89 -11.94 -12.69 -9.73
N ILE A 90 -12.79 -13.14 -8.82
CA ILE A 90 -13.02 -12.49 -7.54
C ILE A 90 -12.54 -13.44 -6.44
N LEU A 91 -11.76 -12.92 -5.50
CA LEU A 91 -11.23 -13.66 -4.37
C LEU A 91 -11.51 -12.85 -3.09
N LEU A 92 -11.83 -13.52 -2.01
CA LEU A 92 -11.91 -12.92 -0.69
C LEU A 92 -10.49 -12.78 -0.14
N ALA A 93 -10.11 -11.57 0.24
CA ALA A 93 -8.75 -11.20 0.59
C ALA A 93 -8.62 -10.49 1.96
N ASN A 94 -9.52 -10.81 2.89
CA ASN A 94 -9.35 -10.43 4.28
C ASN A 94 -8.05 -11.04 4.83
N THR A 95 -7.54 -10.51 5.93
CA THR A 95 -6.24 -10.94 6.51
C THR A 95 -6.15 -12.44 6.74
N THR A 96 -7.26 -13.09 7.09
CA THR A 96 -7.34 -14.55 7.26
C THR A 96 -6.93 -15.32 6.01
N PHE A 97 -7.22 -14.77 4.83
CA PHE A 97 -7.03 -15.46 3.55
C PHE A 97 -5.74 -15.08 2.83
N LEU A 98 -4.85 -14.33 3.48
CA LEU A 98 -3.53 -14.01 2.93
C LEU A 98 -2.49 -15.02 3.43
N LYS A 99 -1.65 -15.52 2.53
CA LYS A 99 -0.56 -16.45 2.87
C LYS A 99 0.65 -15.72 3.46
N LYS A 100 0.89 -14.48 3.03
CA LYS A 100 2.04 -13.70 3.44
C LYS A 100 1.76 -12.20 3.26
N ILE A 101 2.49 -11.37 4.01
CA ILE A 101 2.34 -9.90 3.99
C ILE A 101 3.10 -9.29 2.82
N SER A 102 4.28 -9.80 2.48
CA SER A 102 5.15 -9.23 1.47
C SER A 102 5.62 -10.29 0.50
N HIS A 103 5.57 -9.94 -0.78
CA HIS A 103 6.05 -10.79 -1.86
C HIS A 103 7.41 -10.35 -2.40
N SER A 104 7.65 -9.06 -2.49
CA SER A 104 8.81 -8.47 -3.16
C SER A 104 9.68 -7.61 -2.25
N SER A 105 9.29 -7.39 -1.01
CA SER A 105 10.07 -6.59 -0.08
C SER A 105 11.09 -7.47 0.62
N LYS A 106 12.36 -7.05 0.58
CA LYS A 106 13.43 -7.69 1.36
C LYS A 106 13.34 -7.39 2.85
N GLU A 107 12.58 -6.35 3.23
CA GLU A 107 12.39 -5.89 4.61
C GLU A 107 10.96 -5.43 4.85
N LEU A 108 10.39 -5.81 6.00
CA LEU A 108 9.18 -5.20 6.52
C LEU A 108 9.56 -3.90 7.23
N ARG A 109 9.05 -2.78 6.73
CA ARG A 109 9.23 -1.50 7.41
C ARG A 109 8.26 -1.40 8.57
N VAL A 110 8.78 -1.03 9.74
CA VAL A 110 8.02 -0.91 10.98
C VAL A 110 6.97 0.21 10.91
N ASP A 111 7.32 1.30 10.23
CA ASP A 111 6.52 2.52 10.09
C ASP A 111 5.55 2.47 8.91
N ASN A 112 5.75 1.55 7.98
CA ASN A 112 4.97 1.47 6.76
C ASN A 112 4.85 0.01 6.30
N ILE A 113 3.97 -0.74 6.95
CA ILE A 113 3.71 -2.13 6.60
C ILE A 113 3.04 -2.17 5.24
N ARG A 114 3.85 -2.20 4.20
CA ARG A 114 3.41 -2.40 2.83
C ARG A 114 3.69 -3.84 2.44
N GLY A 115 2.65 -4.57 2.13
CA GLY A 115 2.78 -5.84 1.46
C GLY A 115 2.40 -5.69 -0.01
N SER A 116 3.16 -6.32 -0.90
CA SER A 116 2.68 -6.65 -2.23
C SER A 116 2.24 -8.09 -2.23
N PHE A 117 1.10 -8.38 -2.85
CA PHE A 117 0.68 -9.76 -3.06
C PHE A 117 0.23 -9.95 -4.51
N ASN A 118 0.46 -11.15 -5.00
CA ASN A 118 -0.12 -11.63 -6.25
C ASN A 118 -1.42 -12.37 -5.95
N GLY A 119 -2.20 -12.69 -6.95
CA GLY A 119 -3.32 -13.61 -6.79
C GLY A 119 -2.92 -14.95 -6.15
N THR A 120 -1.65 -15.36 -6.30
CA THR A 120 -1.09 -16.56 -5.65
C THR A 120 -0.82 -16.40 -4.16
N ASP A 121 -0.76 -15.19 -3.64
CA ASP A 121 -0.55 -14.91 -2.21
C ASP A 121 -1.86 -14.90 -1.41
N ILE A 122 -2.98 -14.97 -2.11
CA ILE A 122 -4.30 -15.22 -1.53
C ILE A 122 -4.48 -16.73 -1.44
N MET A 123 -4.93 -17.21 -0.28
CA MET A 123 -5.24 -18.64 -0.13
C MET A 123 -6.36 -19.03 -1.08
N THR A 124 -6.13 -20.06 -1.87
CA THR A 124 -7.13 -20.60 -2.79
C THR A 124 -8.12 -21.53 -2.10
N GLN A 125 -7.74 -22.06 -0.94
CA GLN A 125 -8.56 -22.94 -0.13
C GLN A 125 -8.24 -22.71 1.35
N VAL A 126 -9.27 -22.71 2.18
CA VAL A 126 -9.19 -22.58 3.65
C VAL A 126 -10.18 -23.55 4.25
N ASN A 127 -9.72 -24.44 5.15
CA ASN A 127 -10.54 -25.44 5.84
C ASN A 127 -11.42 -26.30 4.88
N GLY A 128 -10.88 -26.66 3.72
CA GLY A 128 -11.61 -27.44 2.73
C GLY A 128 -12.53 -26.63 1.82
N LEU A 129 -12.75 -25.33 2.09
CA LEU A 129 -13.55 -24.44 1.26
C LEU A 129 -12.68 -23.74 0.21
N GLU A 130 -13.11 -23.79 -1.04
CA GLU A 130 -12.48 -23.03 -2.13
C GLU A 130 -12.76 -21.53 -1.94
N ASN A 131 -11.75 -20.69 -2.13
CA ASN A 131 -11.91 -19.23 -2.17
C ASN A 131 -12.55 -18.84 -3.50
N ALA A 132 -13.83 -19.04 -3.59
CA ALA A 132 -14.66 -18.82 -4.75
C ALA A 132 -16.02 -18.21 -4.35
N PRO A 133 -16.72 -17.54 -5.28
CA PRO A 133 -17.99 -16.88 -4.99
C PRO A 133 -19.05 -17.75 -4.31
N SER A 134 -19.04 -19.06 -4.55
CA SER A 134 -19.99 -20.02 -3.92
C SER A 134 -19.81 -20.11 -2.40
N HIS A 135 -18.60 -19.84 -1.88
CA HIS A 135 -18.25 -20.04 -0.47
C HIS A 135 -17.93 -18.74 0.27
N PHE A 136 -18.10 -17.56 -0.34
CA PHE A 136 -17.71 -16.31 0.30
C PHE A 136 -18.44 -16.03 1.61
N GLU A 137 -19.69 -16.42 1.74
CA GLU A 137 -20.47 -16.27 2.98
C GLU A 137 -19.85 -17.08 4.11
N GLU A 138 -19.57 -18.36 3.86
CA GLU A 138 -18.97 -19.28 4.83
C GLU A 138 -17.53 -18.85 5.19
N LEU A 139 -16.74 -18.50 4.17
CA LEU A 139 -15.38 -17.99 4.38
C LEU A 139 -15.38 -16.71 5.22
N PHE A 140 -16.28 -15.76 4.94
CA PHE A 140 -16.33 -14.54 5.72
C PHE A 140 -16.88 -14.78 7.13
N ALA A 141 -17.79 -15.74 7.33
CA ALA A 141 -18.19 -16.17 8.67
C ALA A 141 -16.98 -16.70 9.45
N PHE A 142 -16.19 -17.57 8.84
CA PHE A 142 -14.93 -18.06 9.43
C PHE A 142 -13.93 -16.92 9.74
N HIS A 143 -13.79 -15.95 8.83
CA HIS A 143 -12.95 -14.78 9.09
C HIS A 143 -13.38 -13.99 10.34
N ASN A 144 -14.68 -13.84 10.56
CA ASN A 144 -15.22 -13.10 11.70
C ASN A 144 -15.01 -13.79 13.07
N GLU A 145 -14.70 -15.09 13.07
CA GLU A 145 -14.36 -15.84 14.29
C GLU A 145 -12.95 -15.51 14.79
N THR A 146 -12.11 -14.97 13.91
CA THR A 146 -10.70 -14.68 14.20
C THR A 146 -10.51 -13.17 14.33
N SER A 147 -9.80 -12.72 15.35
CA SER A 147 -9.49 -11.29 15.50
C SER A 147 -8.49 -10.80 14.44
N PHE A 148 -8.53 -9.51 14.11
CA PHE A 148 -7.52 -8.91 13.24
C PHE A 148 -6.10 -9.11 13.80
N GLN A 149 -5.94 -9.03 15.12
CA GLN A 149 -4.66 -9.21 15.79
C GLN A 149 -4.08 -10.60 15.58
N GLU A 150 -4.88 -11.66 15.79
CA GLU A 150 -4.47 -13.04 15.55
C GLU A 150 -4.09 -13.29 14.09
N ASN A 151 -4.88 -12.76 13.15
CA ASN A 151 -4.56 -12.84 11.73
C ASN A 151 -3.25 -12.11 11.38
N LEU A 152 -3.03 -10.96 11.99
CA LEU A 152 -1.80 -10.20 11.79
C LEU A 152 -0.58 -10.94 12.31
N GLU A 153 -0.68 -11.54 13.51
CA GLU A 153 0.37 -12.38 14.08
C GLU A 153 0.71 -13.55 13.18
N ARG A 154 -0.30 -14.27 12.70
CA ARG A 154 -0.13 -15.36 11.74
C ARG A 154 0.58 -14.89 10.45
N LEU A 155 0.21 -13.74 9.92
CA LEU A 155 0.85 -13.18 8.72
C LEU A 155 2.31 -12.79 8.98
N VAL A 156 2.62 -12.23 10.13
CA VAL A 156 3.99 -11.89 10.55
C VAL A 156 4.83 -13.16 10.67
N GLU A 157 4.29 -14.22 11.30
CA GLU A 157 4.96 -15.53 11.40
C GLU A 157 5.20 -16.14 10.01
N ALA A 158 4.18 -16.14 9.17
CA ALA A 158 4.30 -16.64 7.79
C ALA A 158 5.34 -15.87 6.99
N THR A 159 5.47 -14.56 7.23
CA THR A 159 6.44 -13.69 6.55
C THR A 159 7.87 -13.99 7.00
N ASN A 160 8.09 -14.39 8.26
CA ASN A 160 9.39 -14.83 8.75
C ASN A 160 9.95 -16.03 7.98
N GLY A 161 9.09 -16.88 7.43
CA GLY A 161 9.48 -18.02 6.61
C GLY A 161 9.84 -17.70 5.16
N ILE A 162 9.73 -16.42 4.74
CA ILE A 162 10.06 -16.03 3.37
C ILE A 162 11.58 -15.99 3.21
N VAL A 163 12.08 -16.90 2.39
CA VAL A 163 13.50 -16.95 2.03
C VAL A 163 13.69 -16.21 0.71
N GLY A 164 14.46 -15.13 0.72
CA GLY A 164 14.94 -14.49 -0.51
C GLY A 164 15.94 -15.39 -1.24
N ARG A 165 16.18 -15.13 -2.53
CA ARG A 165 17.12 -15.92 -3.34
C ARG A 165 18.54 -15.96 -2.75
N GLU A 166 18.92 -14.96 -1.95
CA GLU A 166 20.26 -14.80 -1.40
C GLU A 166 20.33 -14.67 0.12
N GLN A 167 19.22 -14.35 0.78
CA GLN A 167 19.19 -14.17 2.25
C GLN A 167 17.86 -14.62 2.82
N LYS A 168 17.92 -15.32 3.95
CA LYS A 168 16.75 -15.63 4.77
C LYS A 168 16.27 -14.33 5.42
N PHE A 169 15.00 -14.01 5.23
CA PHE A 169 14.37 -12.88 5.90
C PHE A 169 13.88 -13.33 7.27
N GLU A 170 14.38 -12.70 8.31
CA GLU A 170 13.96 -12.96 9.70
C GLU A 170 13.42 -11.68 10.33
N ILE A 171 12.24 -11.77 10.93
CA ILE A 171 11.68 -10.68 11.73
C ILE A 171 12.10 -10.94 13.19
N THR A 172 12.86 -10.03 13.79
CA THR A 172 13.20 -10.10 15.20
C THR A 172 11.94 -9.93 16.05
N GLN A 173 11.95 -10.42 17.29
CA GLN A 173 10.84 -10.23 18.22
C GLN A 173 10.53 -8.75 18.45
N GLU A 174 11.55 -7.90 18.51
CA GLU A 174 11.38 -6.45 18.62
C GLU A 174 10.64 -5.89 17.41
N ASN A 175 11.04 -6.25 16.19
CA ASN A 175 10.39 -5.78 14.97
C ASN A 175 8.96 -6.33 14.86
N LYS A 176 8.72 -7.57 15.31
CA LYS A 176 7.38 -8.14 15.39
C LYS A 176 6.48 -7.29 16.29
N LEU A 177 6.93 -6.95 17.50
CA LEU A 177 6.18 -6.10 18.42
C LEU A 177 5.92 -4.70 17.84
N LYS A 178 6.92 -4.09 17.19
CA LYS A 178 6.76 -2.80 16.51
C LYS A 178 5.71 -2.87 15.38
N ILE A 179 5.73 -3.95 14.58
CA ILE A 179 4.74 -4.17 13.52
C ILE A 179 3.33 -4.28 14.10
N LEU A 180 3.15 -5.09 15.13
CA LEU A 180 1.85 -5.32 15.76
C LEU A 180 1.31 -4.06 16.46
N SER A 181 2.19 -3.24 17.02
CA SER A 181 1.82 -1.97 17.66
C SER A 181 1.81 -0.76 16.73
N ALA A 182 2.09 -0.91 15.44
CA ALA A 182 2.29 0.20 14.49
C ALA A 182 1.13 1.20 14.45
N VAL A 183 -0.12 0.74 14.55
CA VAL A 183 -1.29 1.62 14.56
C VAL A 183 -1.34 2.48 15.81
N SER A 184 -1.14 1.87 16.97
CA SER A 184 -1.10 2.59 18.25
C SER A 184 0.05 3.59 18.28
N LEU A 185 1.23 3.19 17.83
CA LEU A 185 2.40 4.06 17.74
C LEU A 185 2.16 5.24 16.80
N THR A 186 1.55 5.00 15.64
CA THR A 186 1.19 6.07 14.69
C THR A 186 0.17 7.03 15.31
N CYS A 187 -0.88 6.53 15.95
CA CYS A 187 -1.88 7.36 16.62
C CYS A 187 -1.28 8.21 17.75
N ASN A 188 -0.33 7.66 18.51
CA ASN A 188 0.37 8.39 19.56
C ASN A 188 1.30 9.44 18.97
N PHE A 189 2.05 9.11 17.92
CA PHE A 189 2.92 10.04 17.22
C PHE A 189 2.15 11.24 16.67
N LEU A 190 1.00 11.02 16.02
CA LEU A 190 0.15 12.10 15.49
C LEU A 190 -0.38 13.08 16.55
N LYS A 191 -0.31 12.71 17.82
CA LYS A 191 -0.71 13.55 18.96
C LYS A 191 0.48 14.12 19.74
N SER A 192 1.69 13.85 19.29
CA SER A 192 2.90 14.27 19.98
C SER A 192 3.38 15.65 19.52
N THR A 193 4.14 16.31 20.38
CA THR A 193 4.81 17.58 20.06
C THR A 193 5.85 17.39 18.96
N GLU A 194 6.45 16.20 18.86
CA GLU A 194 7.39 15.84 17.82
C GLU A 194 6.73 15.85 16.44
N TYR A 195 5.50 15.38 16.34
CA TYR A 195 4.74 15.46 15.07
C TYR A 195 4.44 16.92 14.70
N GLU A 196 4.03 17.73 15.65
CA GLU A 196 3.75 19.14 15.39
C GLU A 196 5.02 19.88 14.93
N THR A 197 6.14 19.67 15.60
CA THR A 197 7.43 20.24 15.22
C THR A 197 7.87 19.79 13.83
N LEU A 198 7.68 18.49 13.50
CA LEU A 198 7.96 17.95 12.18
C LEU A 198 7.08 18.59 11.10
N ARG A 199 5.80 18.76 11.38
CA ARG A 199 4.85 19.39 10.47
C ARG A 199 5.22 20.83 10.20
N GLU A 200 5.55 21.59 11.25
CA GLU A 200 5.94 23.01 11.13
C GLU A 200 7.22 23.17 10.31
N ASP A 201 8.24 22.31 10.54
CA ASP A 201 9.47 22.30 9.75
C ASP A 201 9.21 21.97 8.29
N LEU A 202 8.41 20.94 8.01
CA LEU A 202 8.03 20.57 6.65
C LEU A 202 7.27 21.72 5.95
N ASP A 203 6.32 22.33 6.64
CA ASP A 203 5.56 23.45 6.12
C ASP A 203 6.46 24.68 5.82
N ALA A 204 7.44 24.95 6.67
CA ALA A 204 8.41 26.02 6.45
C ALA A 204 9.29 25.73 5.23
N ARG A 205 9.76 24.48 5.08
CA ARG A 205 10.55 24.03 3.93
C ARG A 205 9.76 24.14 2.62
N VAL A 206 8.54 23.65 2.60
CA VAL A 206 7.66 23.75 1.41
C VAL A 206 7.44 25.20 1.04
N ARG A 207 7.14 26.07 2.01
CA ARG A 207 6.96 27.50 1.77
C ARG A 207 8.22 28.15 1.20
N SER A 208 9.40 27.78 1.68
CA SER A 208 10.67 28.35 1.22
C SER A 208 11.01 28.05 -0.25
N VAL A 209 10.45 26.99 -0.82
CA VAL A 209 10.68 26.53 -2.21
C VAL A 209 9.38 26.40 -3.02
N GLN A 210 8.33 27.08 -2.60
CA GLN A 210 7.01 26.96 -3.22
C GLN A 210 7.01 27.31 -4.71
N GLY A 211 7.75 28.33 -5.11
CA GLY A 211 7.90 28.74 -6.51
C GLY A 211 8.58 27.67 -7.35
N GLU A 212 9.65 27.10 -6.84
CA GLU A 212 10.39 26.01 -7.48
C GLU A 212 9.58 24.73 -7.58
N ILE A 213 8.79 24.40 -6.56
CA ILE A 213 7.84 23.27 -6.60
C ILE A 213 6.80 23.47 -7.70
N ALA A 214 6.26 24.69 -7.85
CA ALA A 214 5.30 25.00 -8.90
C ALA A 214 5.90 24.78 -10.30
N ILE A 215 7.14 25.23 -10.53
CA ILE A 215 7.86 25.00 -11.79
C ILE A 215 8.15 23.50 -11.97
N ALA A 216 8.65 22.83 -10.95
CA ALA A 216 8.96 21.41 -10.99
C ALA A 216 7.71 20.56 -11.30
N SER A 217 6.52 21.00 -10.90
CA SER A 217 5.27 20.29 -11.17
C SER A 217 4.93 20.20 -12.66
N LEU A 218 5.53 21.04 -13.49
CA LEU A 218 5.39 21.03 -14.96
C LEU A 218 6.32 20.04 -15.67
N ILE A 219 7.23 19.39 -14.96
CA ILE A 219 8.12 18.36 -15.54
C ILE A 219 7.26 17.16 -15.98
N ASP A 220 7.31 16.81 -17.27
CA ASP A 220 6.51 15.72 -17.84
C ASP A 220 6.83 14.36 -17.24
N ASN A 221 8.12 14.06 -17.04
CA ASN A 221 8.53 12.80 -16.45
C ASN A 221 8.19 12.74 -14.96
N VAL A 222 7.18 11.95 -14.62
CA VAL A 222 6.64 11.81 -13.25
C VAL A 222 7.71 11.40 -12.22
N ASN A 223 8.66 10.53 -12.62
CA ASN A 223 9.71 10.07 -11.73
C ASN A 223 10.76 11.16 -11.48
N VAL A 224 11.09 11.95 -12.51
CA VAL A 224 12.00 13.09 -12.38
C VAL A 224 11.33 14.17 -11.53
N ARG A 225 10.09 14.51 -11.85
CA ARG A 225 9.28 15.48 -11.09
C ARG A 225 9.23 15.16 -9.60
N GLY A 226 8.88 13.91 -9.27
CA GLY A 226 8.80 13.47 -7.88
C GLY A 226 10.12 13.62 -7.14
N ARG A 227 11.23 13.21 -7.77
CA ARG A 227 12.58 13.34 -7.19
C ARG A 227 13.00 14.79 -6.99
N VAL A 228 12.73 15.65 -7.97
CA VAL A 228 13.06 17.08 -7.86
C VAL A 228 12.31 17.71 -6.69
N ILE A 229 11.01 17.49 -6.58
CA ILE A 229 10.19 18.04 -5.50
C ILE A 229 10.64 17.50 -4.13
N GLU A 230 10.88 16.19 -4.03
CA GLU A 230 11.37 15.57 -2.81
C GLU A 230 12.69 16.20 -2.36
N TYR A 231 13.63 16.38 -3.30
CA TYR A 231 14.94 16.96 -3.00
C TYR A 231 14.85 18.43 -2.56
N LEU A 232 14.02 19.22 -3.25
CA LEU A 232 13.80 20.63 -2.89
C LEU A 232 13.30 20.81 -1.44
N ILE A 233 12.46 19.89 -0.96
CA ILE A 233 11.88 19.94 0.39
C ILE A 233 12.85 19.40 1.43
N THR A 234 13.55 18.32 1.14
CA THR A 234 14.33 17.56 2.15
C THR A 234 15.76 18.04 2.32
N ASP A 235 16.36 18.64 1.30
CA ASP A 235 17.75 19.09 1.37
C ASP A 235 17.91 20.44 2.10
N ASN A 236 18.96 20.54 2.90
CA ASN A 236 19.26 21.68 3.77
C ASN A 236 20.19 22.72 3.13
N GLY A 237 20.09 22.94 1.82
CA GLY A 237 20.87 24.01 1.16
C GLY A 237 22.24 23.52 0.66
N SER A 238 22.28 22.34 0.06
CA SER A 238 23.48 21.86 -0.63
C SER A 238 23.68 22.60 -1.96
N THR A 239 24.91 22.54 -2.47
CA THR A 239 25.25 23.02 -3.82
C THR A 239 24.38 22.38 -4.90
N LEU A 240 23.96 21.12 -4.71
CA LEU A 240 23.08 20.41 -5.63
C LEU A 240 21.66 21.03 -5.64
N LYS A 241 21.15 21.47 -4.49
CA LYS A 241 19.87 22.19 -4.41
C LYS A 241 19.93 23.48 -5.23
N ASP A 242 21.00 24.24 -5.12
CA ASP A 242 21.19 25.47 -5.88
C ASP A 242 21.28 25.21 -7.40
N GLN A 243 21.92 24.10 -7.79
CA GLN A 243 21.97 23.66 -9.20
C GLN A 243 20.58 23.29 -9.72
N ILE A 244 19.79 22.55 -8.93
CA ILE A 244 18.40 22.20 -9.27
C ILE A 244 17.55 23.47 -9.41
N ILE A 245 17.64 24.40 -8.46
CA ILE A 245 16.90 25.68 -8.53
C ILE A 245 17.31 26.47 -9.77
N SER A 246 18.60 26.52 -10.10
CA SER A 246 19.11 27.18 -11.31
C SER A 246 18.57 26.53 -12.59
N ALA A 247 18.52 25.20 -12.63
CA ALA A 247 17.96 24.46 -13.76
C ALA A 247 16.45 24.71 -13.93
N LEU A 248 15.69 24.70 -12.85
CA LEU A 248 14.26 24.99 -12.88
C LEU A 248 13.97 26.41 -13.37
N ARG A 249 14.87 27.36 -13.12
CA ARG A 249 14.77 28.73 -13.62
C ARG A 249 15.31 28.90 -15.05
N GLY A 250 15.61 27.79 -15.74
CA GLY A 250 16.07 27.79 -17.12
C GLY A 250 17.50 28.30 -17.33
N LYS A 251 18.32 28.34 -16.27
CA LYS A 251 19.71 28.84 -16.35
C LYS A 251 20.73 27.74 -16.68
N THR A 252 20.42 26.50 -16.35
CA THR A 252 21.29 25.34 -16.53
C THR A 252 20.47 24.09 -16.84
N GLU A 253 21.11 23.01 -17.28
CA GLU A 253 20.47 21.70 -17.38
C GLU A 253 20.26 21.08 -16.00
N LEU A 254 19.22 20.26 -15.88
CA LEU A 254 18.93 19.55 -14.63
C LEU A 254 20.04 18.51 -14.35
N PRO A 255 20.74 18.59 -13.21
CA PRO A 255 21.80 17.66 -12.89
C PRO A 255 21.26 16.24 -12.65
N GLN A 256 22.09 15.23 -12.84
CA GLN A 256 21.77 13.87 -12.38
C GLN A 256 21.95 13.79 -10.86
N PHE A 257 20.94 13.29 -10.17
CA PHE A 257 20.97 13.12 -8.72
C PHE A 257 20.08 11.96 -8.26
N GLN A 258 20.34 11.49 -7.05
CA GLN A 258 19.55 10.47 -6.40
C GLN A 258 18.97 11.03 -5.09
N THR A 259 17.66 10.91 -4.90
CA THR A 259 16.96 11.38 -3.70
C THR A 259 16.88 10.35 -2.59
N ARG A 260 17.38 9.14 -2.87
CA ARG A 260 17.16 7.97 -2.01
C ARG A 260 17.63 8.15 -0.56
N ASP A 261 18.66 8.96 -0.38
CA ASP A 261 19.27 9.20 0.93
C ASP A 261 18.77 10.50 1.57
N ALA A 262 18.30 11.47 0.78
CA ALA A 262 17.87 12.78 1.29
C ALA A 262 16.68 12.69 2.24
N LEU A 263 15.64 11.94 1.89
CA LEU A 263 14.48 11.74 2.75
C LEU A 263 14.82 10.89 3.99
N GLY A 264 15.67 9.89 3.81
CA GLY A 264 16.18 9.06 4.91
C GLY A 264 17.01 9.87 5.91
N ASP A 265 17.88 10.74 5.43
CA ASP A 265 18.72 11.60 6.26
C ASP A 265 17.88 12.68 6.97
N TYR A 266 16.92 13.26 6.27
CA TYR A 266 15.95 14.18 6.87
C TYR A 266 15.17 13.50 7.98
N SER A 267 14.58 12.34 7.71
CA SER A 267 13.84 11.56 8.71
C SER A 267 14.71 11.21 9.90
N ARG A 268 15.97 10.85 9.68
CA ARG A 268 16.93 10.53 10.75
C ARG A 268 17.30 11.74 11.61
N SER A 269 17.54 12.88 11.01
CA SER A 269 17.91 14.08 11.75
C SER A 269 16.78 14.63 12.61
N PHE A 270 15.55 14.39 12.17
CA PHE A 270 14.36 14.96 12.78
C PHE A 270 13.69 14.03 13.78
N LEU A 271 13.52 12.77 13.42
CA LEU A 271 12.89 11.78 14.28
C LEU A 271 13.96 11.12 15.13
N LYS A 272 14.24 11.66 16.32
CA LYS A 272 15.00 11.00 17.39
C LYS A 272 14.41 9.63 17.83
N TYR A 273 13.44 9.11 17.14
CA TYR A 273 12.96 7.72 17.20
C TYR A 273 13.96 6.72 16.65
N GLN A 274 15.09 7.22 16.40
CA GLN A 274 16.20 6.43 16.01
C GLN A 274 16.70 5.65 17.18
N THR A 275 16.20 4.53 17.21
CA THR A 275 17.10 3.41 17.31
C THR A 275 18.03 3.50 16.09
N GLU A 276 19.31 3.30 16.29
CA GLU A 276 20.35 3.16 15.27
C GLU A 276 20.05 2.08 14.20
N THR A 277 18.85 1.55 14.19
CA THR A 277 18.31 0.69 13.17
C THR A 277 17.95 1.54 11.98
N ASP A 278 19.01 1.83 11.33
CA ASP A 278 19.08 2.07 9.92
C ASP A 278 17.77 1.91 9.17
N ILE A 279 17.19 3.04 8.84
CA ILE A 279 16.50 3.20 7.57
C ILE A 279 17.57 3.25 6.44
N LYS A 280 18.66 2.55 6.61
CA LYS A 280 19.57 2.22 5.53
C LYS A 280 18.93 1.10 4.75
N THR A 281 18.13 1.50 3.79
CA THR A 281 17.92 0.67 2.61
C THR A 281 19.27 0.54 1.90
N LYS A 282 19.94 -0.55 2.16
CA LYS A 282 20.94 -1.04 1.21
C LYS A 282 20.25 -1.59 -0.02
#